data_a969da12b9c4f0f82a299d06b5275a52
#
_entry.id   a969da12b9c4f0f82a299d06b5275a52
#
_cell.length_a   1.000
_cell.length_b   1.000
_cell.length_c   1.000
_cell.angle_alpha   90.00
_cell.angle_beta   90.00
_cell.angle_gamma   90.00
#
_symmetry.space_group_name_H-M   'P 1'
#
loop_
_entity.id
_entity.type
_entity.pdbx_description
1 polymer ?
#
loop_
_entity_poly.entity_id
_entity_poly.type
_entity_poly.pdbx_seq_one_letter_code
_entity_poly.pdbx_strand_id
1 'polypeptide(L)'
;MKLGENRLDNPEPMTPRAQTVETPPHPLAGKRMTGAEMIVQVLVDEGVQTIFGYSGGAILPTYDAVFRYNDEHRDEAGNAPIPLIVPANEQGAGFMAAGYARASGRVGVCMVTS
;
A
#
# COMPACT_ATOMS: atom_id res chain seq x y z
N MET A 1 21.27 -36.14 -58.65
CA MET A 1 22.05 -35.33 -57.70
C MET A 1 21.07 -34.56 -56.82
N LYS A 2 20.74 -35.09 -55.62
CA LYS A 2 19.82 -34.44 -54.69
C LYS A 2 20.61 -33.54 -53.76
N LEU A 3 20.39 -32.23 -53.89
CA LEU A 3 20.92 -31.25 -52.94
C LEU A 3 20.13 -31.37 -51.63
N GLY A 4 20.81 -31.75 -50.54
CA GLY A 4 20.23 -31.85 -49.22
C GLY A 4 19.80 -30.48 -48.71
N GLU A 5 18.54 -30.38 -48.34
CA GLU A 5 18.02 -29.24 -47.58
C GLU A 5 18.64 -29.28 -46.17
N ASN A 6 19.57 -28.35 -45.97
CA ASN A 6 20.12 -28.09 -44.65
C ASN A 6 19.11 -27.24 -43.87
N ARG A 7 18.18 -27.88 -43.18
CA ARG A 7 17.35 -27.22 -42.16
C ARG A 7 18.27 -26.86 -40.99
N LEU A 8 18.66 -25.61 -40.95
CA LEU A 8 19.19 -25.03 -39.74
C LEU A 8 18.06 -25.05 -38.69
N ASP A 9 18.12 -26.04 -37.80
CA ASP A 9 17.32 -26.05 -36.59
C ASP A 9 17.76 -24.84 -35.75
N ASN A 10 17.02 -23.75 -35.90
CA ASN A 10 17.15 -22.60 -35.05
C ASN A 10 16.45 -22.94 -33.75
N PRO A 11 17.16 -23.13 -32.63
CA PRO A 11 16.49 -23.40 -31.34
C PRO A 11 15.65 -22.16 -31.00
N GLU A 12 14.36 -22.38 -30.86
CA GLU A 12 13.44 -21.36 -30.33
C GLU A 12 14.06 -20.75 -29.05
N PRO A 13 14.07 -19.41 -28.93
CA PRO A 13 14.55 -18.80 -27.70
C PRO A 13 13.66 -19.26 -26.53
N MET A 14 14.24 -20.02 -25.62
CA MET A 14 13.58 -20.40 -24.37
C MET A 14 13.26 -19.12 -23.59
N THR A 15 12.05 -18.63 -23.75
CA THR A 15 11.50 -17.60 -22.89
C THR A 15 11.43 -18.19 -21.48
N PRO A 16 12.08 -17.59 -20.48
CA PRO A 16 11.93 -18.07 -19.10
C PRO A 16 10.45 -18.01 -18.76
N ARG A 17 9.85 -19.17 -18.53
CA ARG A 17 8.48 -19.27 -18.03
C ARG A 17 8.49 -18.55 -16.69
N ALA A 18 7.82 -17.39 -16.60
CA ALA A 18 7.64 -16.70 -15.35
C ALA A 18 7.08 -17.70 -14.35
N GLN A 19 7.88 -18.06 -13.36
CA GLN A 19 7.41 -18.86 -12.24
C GLN A 19 6.42 -17.97 -11.51
N THR A 20 5.15 -18.30 -11.62
CA THR A 20 4.11 -17.72 -10.77
C THR A 20 4.45 -18.18 -9.35
N VAL A 21 5.08 -17.30 -8.59
CA VAL A 21 5.22 -17.50 -7.15
C VAL A 21 3.80 -17.44 -6.61
N GLU A 22 3.25 -18.58 -6.20
CA GLU A 22 1.97 -18.62 -5.51
C GLU A 22 2.17 -17.94 -4.16
N THR A 23 1.76 -16.68 -4.10
CA THR A 23 1.72 -15.94 -2.84
C THR A 23 0.60 -16.55 -1.99
N PRO A 24 0.87 -16.95 -0.74
CA PRO A 24 -0.19 -17.48 0.13
C PRO A 24 -1.28 -16.41 0.29
N PRO A 25 -2.56 -16.81 0.41
CA PRO A 25 -3.65 -15.86 0.55
C PRO A 25 -3.46 -15.02 1.82
N HIS A 26 -3.84 -13.75 1.73
CA HIS A 26 -3.79 -12.84 2.87
C HIS A 26 -4.59 -13.40 4.06
N PRO A 27 -4.15 -13.24 5.35
CA PRO A 27 -4.87 -13.76 6.52
C PRO A 27 -6.33 -13.31 6.62
N LEU A 28 -6.67 -12.16 6.03
CA LEU A 28 -8.04 -11.64 5.97
C LEU A 28 -8.79 -12.02 4.69
N ALA A 29 -8.22 -12.88 3.82
CA ALA A 29 -8.87 -13.32 2.60
C ALA A 29 -10.24 -13.96 2.91
N GLY A 30 -11.28 -13.53 2.19
CA GLY A 30 -12.65 -13.99 2.39
C GLY A 30 -13.44 -13.30 3.52
N LYS A 31 -12.81 -12.43 4.32
CA LYS A 31 -13.53 -11.60 5.29
C LYS A 31 -14.24 -10.43 4.60
N ARG A 32 -15.47 -10.14 5.06
CA ARG A 32 -16.19 -8.94 4.63
C ARG A 32 -15.59 -7.71 5.32
N MET A 33 -15.23 -6.72 4.52
CA MET A 33 -14.67 -5.44 4.96
C MET A 33 -15.29 -4.32 4.15
N THR A 34 -15.41 -3.14 4.75
CA THR A 34 -15.72 -1.91 4.01
C THR A 34 -14.51 -1.46 3.19
N GLY A 35 -14.74 -0.64 2.17
CA GLY A 35 -13.63 -0.04 1.41
C GLY A 35 -12.66 0.77 2.30
N ALA A 36 -13.18 1.45 3.31
CA ALA A 36 -12.37 2.19 4.28
C ALA A 36 -11.46 1.25 5.10
N GLU A 37 -11.99 0.15 5.59
CA GLU A 37 -11.22 -0.87 6.31
C GLU A 37 -10.16 -1.53 5.41
N MET A 38 -10.48 -1.77 4.14
CA MET A 38 -9.51 -2.29 3.17
C MET A 38 -8.34 -1.32 2.95
N ILE A 39 -8.63 -0.02 2.83
CA ILE A 39 -7.58 1.01 2.69
C ILE A 39 -6.65 0.97 3.91
N VAL A 40 -7.18 0.96 5.11
CA VAL A 40 -6.38 0.90 6.34
C VAL A 40 -5.55 -0.38 6.38
N GLN A 41 -6.14 -1.53 6.04
CA GLN A 41 -5.42 -2.80 6.03
C GLN A 41 -4.26 -2.81 5.04
N VAL A 42 -4.45 -2.28 3.84
CA VAL A 42 -3.36 -2.15 2.84
C VAL A 42 -2.23 -1.28 3.39
N LEU A 43 -2.54 -0.16 4.04
CA LEU A 43 -1.51 0.69 4.64
C LEU A 43 -0.73 -0.02 5.75
N VAL A 44 -1.42 -0.84 6.54
CA VAL A 44 -0.78 -1.70 7.57
C VAL A 44 0.14 -2.72 6.93
N ASP A 45 -0.34 -3.44 5.92
CA ASP A 45 0.42 -4.48 5.22
C ASP A 45 1.68 -3.92 4.54
N GLU A 46 1.59 -2.69 4.02
CA GLU A 46 2.73 -1.96 3.44
C GLU A 46 3.66 -1.33 4.50
N GLY A 47 3.38 -1.51 5.78
CA GLY A 47 4.22 -1.02 6.87
C GLY A 47 4.19 0.50 7.05
N VAL A 48 3.11 1.14 6.67
CA VAL A 48 2.91 2.59 6.87
C VAL A 48 2.84 2.90 8.35
N GLN A 49 3.62 3.89 8.80
CA GLN A 49 3.75 4.24 10.20
C GLN A 49 3.13 5.60 10.56
N THR A 50 2.73 6.37 9.58
CA THR A 50 2.14 7.70 9.79
C THR A 50 1.34 8.11 8.55
N ILE A 51 0.18 8.71 8.78
CA ILE A 51 -0.65 9.32 7.75
C ILE A 51 -0.71 10.81 8.01
N PHE A 52 -0.52 11.61 6.99
CA PHE A 52 -0.77 13.04 7.00
C PHE A 52 -2.05 13.32 6.24
N GLY A 53 -2.99 14.05 6.85
CA GLY A 53 -4.29 14.23 6.23
C GLY A 53 -4.98 15.52 6.64
N TYR A 54 -5.96 15.90 5.88
CA TYR A 54 -6.85 17.01 6.19
C TYR A 54 -8.30 16.61 5.94
N SER A 55 -9.18 16.92 6.87
CA SER A 55 -10.55 16.43 6.85
C SER A 55 -11.38 17.08 5.75
N GLY A 56 -12.27 16.28 5.18
CA GLY A 56 -13.36 16.68 4.29
C GLY A 56 -14.41 15.59 4.35
N GLY A 57 -15.64 15.90 3.94
CA GLY A 57 -16.78 15.00 4.15
C GLY A 57 -16.59 13.59 3.57
N ALA A 58 -16.02 13.50 2.38
CA ALA A 58 -15.87 12.23 1.66
C ALA A 58 -14.84 11.26 2.30
N ILE A 59 -13.85 11.78 3.04
CA ILE A 59 -12.79 10.94 3.63
C ILE A 59 -13.12 10.48 5.06
N LEU A 60 -14.16 11.02 5.69
CA LEU A 60 -14.50 10.71 7.08
C LEU A 60 -14.65 9.21 7.37
N PRO A 61 -15.28 8.39 6.51
CA PRO A 61 -15.34 6.95 6.75
C PRO A 61 -13.96 6.29 6.83
N THR A 62 -13.00 6.77 6.06
CA THR A 62 -11.63 6.26 6.08
C THR A 62 -10.90 6.68 7.35
N TYR A 63 -11.06 7.92 7.78
CA TYR A 63 -10.49 8.39 9.05
C TYR A 63 -11.10 7.68 10.25
N ASP A 64 -12.40 7.44 10.26
CA ASP A 64 -13.04 6.62 11.28
C ASP A 64 -12.44 5.20 11.35
N ALA A 65 -12.19 4.59 10.20
CA ALA A 65 -11.52 3.29 10.14
C ALA A 65 -10.07 3.33 10.67
N VAL A 66 -9.31 4.41 10.39
CA VAL A 66 -7.96 4.62 10.95
C VAL A 66 -8.02 4.74 12.48
N PHE A 67 -8.94 5.54 13.00
CA PHE A 67 -9.08 5.71 14.44
C PHE A 67 -9.48 4.41 15.14
N ARG A 68 -10.45 3.66 14.61
CA ARG A 68 -10.84 2.36 15.16
C ARG A 68 -9.67 1.38 15.15
N TYR A 69 -8.96 1.29 14.04
CA TYR A 69 -7.79 0.44 13.96
C TYR A 69 -6.73 0.82 14.99
N ASN A 70 -6.44 2.10 15.13
CA ASN A 70 -5.48 2.58 16.11
C ASN A 70 -5.90 2.28 17.54
N ASP A 71 -7.18 2.43 17.88
CA ASP A 71 -7.70 2.15 19.23
C ASP A 71 -7.65 0.65 19.58
N GLU A 72 -7.85 -0.22 18.58
CA GLU A 72 -7.80 -1.66 18.74
C GLU A 72 -6.36 -2.22 18.84
N HIS A 73 -5.37 -1.48 18.34
CA HIS A 73 -3.98 -1.96 18.19
C HIS A 73 -2.94 -1.06 18.86
N ARG A 74 -3.33 -0.32 19.91
CA ARG A 74 -2.36 0.46 20.69
C ARG A 74 -1.31 -0.46 21.31
N ASP A 75 -0.07 0.03 21.38
CA ASP A 75 1.00 -0.65 22.11
C ASP A 75 0.79 -0.53 23.64
N GLU A 76 1.65 -1.19 24.42
CA GLU A 76 1.62 -1.14 25.88
C GLU A 76 1.80 0.27 26.46
N ALA A 77 2.44 1.18 25.71
CA ALA A 77 2.61 2.58 26.08
C ALA A 77 1.43 3.46 25.63
N GLY A 78 0.45 2.89 24.93
CA GLY A 78 -0.74 3.58 24.43
C GLY A 78 -0.55 4.28 23.08
N ASN A 79 0.58 4.04 22.39
CA ASN A 79 0.82 4.66 21.10
C ASN A 79 -0.02 3.99 20.00
N ALA A 80 -0.52 4.82 19.10
CA ALA A 80 -1.23 4.37 17.91
C ALA A 80 -0.25 3.80 16.87
N PRO A 81 -0.55 2.64 16.22
CA PRO A 81 0.32 2.06 15.20
C PRO A 81 0.43 2.92 13.93
N ILE A 82 -0.65 3.60 13.55
CA ILE A 82 -0.69 4.50 12.37
C ILE A 82 -1.31 5.84 12.77
N PRO A 83 -0.59 6.74 13.44
CA PRO A 83 -1.12 8.04 13.81
C PRO A 83 -1.49 8.87 12.57
N LEU A 84 -2.64 9.53 12.64
CA LEU A 84 -3.09 10.51 11.67
C LEU A 84 -2.74 11.91 12.16
N ILE A 85 -1.86 12.59 11.44
CA ILE A 85 -1.43 13.96 11.71
C ILE A 85 -2.18 14.92 10.80
N VAL A 86 -2.89 15.88 11.40
CA VAL A 86 -3.73 16.84 10.67
C VAL A 86 -3.11 18.23 10.76
N PRO A 87 -2.52 18.77 9.69
CA PRO A 87 -2.04 20.16 9.62
C PRO A 87 -3.20 21.14 9.40
N ALA A 88 -2.85 22.40 9.15
CA ALA A 88 -3.82 23.47 8.97
C ALA A 88 -4.58 23.43 7.63
N ASN A 89 -4.07 22.72 6.61
CA ASN A 89 -4.67 22.58 5.29
C ASN A 89 -4.10 21.37 4.51
N GLU A 90 -4.71 21.07 3.37
CA GLU A 90 -4.35 19.92 2.51
C GLU A 90 -2.92 20.03 1.98
N GLN A 91 -2.48 21.22 1.58
CA GLN A 91 -1.12 21.45 1.09
C GLN A 91 -0.09 21.12 2.17
N GLY A 92 -0.38 21.52 3.41
CA GLY A 92 0.43 21.19 4.58
C GLY A 92 0.58 19.67 4.75
N ALA A 93 -0.48 18.91 4.59
CA ALA A 93 -0.43 17.45 4.65
C ALA A 93 0.50 16.87 3.56
N GLY A 94 0.40 17.37 2.33
CA GLY A 94 1.27 16.96 1.23
C GLY A 94 2.74 17.28 1.48
N PHE A 95 3.06 18.49 1.97
CA PHE A 95 4.42 18.87 2.31
C PHE A 95 4.99 18.07 3.48
N MET A 96 4.18 17.79 4.51
CA MET A 96 4.59 16.96 5.64
C MET A 96 4.89 15.52 5.20
N ALA A 97 4.05 14.92 4.36
CA ALA A 97 4.29 13.59 3.81
C ALA A 97 5.58 13.54 2.98
N ALA A 98 5.81 14.54 2.12
CA ALA A 98 7.03 14.65 1.32
C ALA A 98 8.28 14.84 2.20
N GLY A 99 8.21 15.70 3.22
CA GLY A 99 9.29 15.92 4.18
C GLY A 99 9.61 14.66 4.99
N TYR A 100 8.58 13.96 5.46
CA TYR A 100 8.72 12.69 6.17
C TYR A 100 9.43 11.64 5.31
N ALA A 101 9.00 11.50 4.06
CA ALA A 101 9.62 10.52 3.16
C ALA A 101 11.11 10.82 2.91
N ARG A 102 11.46 12.09 2.68
CA ARG A 102 12.84 12.52 2.44
C ARG A 102 13.73 12.37 3.67
N ALA A 103 13.21 12.68 4.84
CA ALA A 103 13.97 12.63 6.09
C ALA A 103 14.13 11.21 6.64
N SER A 104 13.11 10.39 6.51
CA SER A 104 13.08 9.04 7.10
C SER A 104 13.49 7.92 6.14
N GLY A 105 13.45 8.16 4.83
CA GLY A 105 13.60 7.12 3.80
C GLY A 105 12.40 6.18 3.71
N ARG A 106 11.28 6.49 4.38
CA ARG A 106 10.05 5.71 4.39
C ARG A 106 8.98 6.34 3.51
N VAL A 107 7.96 5.58 3.18
CA VAL A 107 6.84 6.12 2.41
C VAL A 107 6.06 7.15 3.22
N GLY A 108 5.89 8.35 2.67
CA GLY A 108 5.01 9.37 3.21
C GLY A 108 3.61 9.23 2.60
N VAL A 109 2.61 9.03 3.44
CA VAL A 109 1.22 8.89 3.01
C VAL A 109 0.46 10.18 3.28
N CYS A 110 -0.16 10.73 2.24
CA CYS A 110 -1.05 11.89 2.33
C CYS A 110 -2.47 11.47 1.92
N MET A 111 -3.45 11.73 2.79
CA MET A 111 -4.86 11.40 2.55
C MET A 111 -5.69 12.66 2.73
N VAL A 112 -6.17 13.21 1.64
CA VAL A 112 -6.97 14.44 1.61
C VAL A 112 -8.12 14.30 0.63
N THR A 113 -9.10 15.16 0.77
CA THR A 113 -10.25 15.25 -0.15
C THR A 113 -10.69 16.69 -0.29
N SER A 114 -11.47 16.95 -1.33
CA SER A 114 -12.13 18.25 -1.55
C SER A 114 -13.31 18.44 -0.60
#